data_30b14957ef59a95021d1dc2abe847fac
#
_entry.id   30b14957ef59a95021d1dc2abe847fac
#
_cell.length_a   1.000
_cell.length_b   1.000
_cell.length_c   1.000
_cell.angle_alpha   90.00
_cell.angle_beta   90.00
_cell.angle_gamma   90.00
#
_symmetry.space_group_name_H-M   'P 1'
#
loop_
_entity.id
_entity.type
_entity.pdbx_description
1 polymer ?
#
loop_
_entity_poly.entity_id
_entity_poly.type
_entity_poly.pdbx_seq_one_letter_code
_entity_poly.pdbx_strand_id
1 'polypeptide(L)'
;MPLLHSKPTLGYLLEGEGRRIAYLTDTVGLPPDTLNWLLREPLDVLVLDCSMPPQPQVPRNHNDLNLALQCIDELQPTSAVLTHVGHTLDAWLIEHREELPGNVSIGFDGCEL
;
A
#
# COMPACT_ATOMS: atom_id res chain seq x y z
N MET A 1 -7.69 -2.31 -12.56
CA MET A 1 -6.84 -1.11 -12.71
C MET A 1 -5.37 -1.50 -12.79
N PRO A 2 -4.60 -0.88 -13.68
CA PRO A 2 -3.18 -1.22 -13.85
C PRO A 2 -2.32 -0.74 -12.69
N LEU A 3 -1.25 -1.49 -12.42
CA LEU A 3 -0.23 -1.17 -11.43
C LEU A 3 1.15 -1.14 -12.10
N LEU A 4 2.13 -0.55 -11.42
CA LEU A 4 3.50 -0.45 -11.91
C LEU A 4 4.35 -1.61 -11.35
N HIS A 5 4.73 -2.52 -12.22
CA HIS A 5 5.55 -3.68 -11.90
C HIS A 5 6.33 -4.11 -13.14
N SER A 6 7.39 -4.92 -12.98
CA SER A 6 8.17 -5.43 -14.12
C SER A 6 7.34 -6.32 -15.05
N LYS A 7 6.23 -6.87 -14.55
CA LYS A 7 5.25 -7.63 -15.34
C LYS A 7 3.90 -6.94 -15.25
N PRO A 8 3.00 -7.11 -16.27
CA PRO A 8 1.65 -6.55 -16.19
C PRO A 8 0.94 -7.03 -14.92
N THR A 9 0.43 -6.07 -14.14
CA THR A 9 -0.22 -6.36 -12.86
C THR A 9 -1.46 -5.50 -12.73
N LEU A 10 -2.50 -6.03 -12.10
CA LEU A 10 -3.76 -5.34 -11.85
C LEU A 10 -4.03 -5.22 -10.36
N GLY A 11 -4.51 -4.04 -9.95
CA GLY A 11 -5.10 -3.86 -8.64
C GLY A 11 -6.60 -4.06 -8.70
N TYR A 12 -7.23 -4.21 -7.54
CA TYR A 12 -8.66 -4.45 -7.42
C TYR A 12 -9.32 -3.45 -6.49
N LEU A 13 -10.51 -3.01 -6.86
CA LEU A 13 -11.36 -2.23 -5.97
C LEU A 13 -12.59 -3.08 -5.63
N LEU A 14 -12.79 -3.30 -4.33
CA LEU A 14 -13.92 -4.06 -3.81
C LEU A 14 -14.91 -3.08 -3.20
N GLU A 15 -16.14 -3.09 -3.68
CA GLU A 15 -17.21 -2.23 -3.17
C GLU A 15 -18.39 -3.08 -2.72
N GLY A 16 -18.89 -2.81 -1.52
CA GLY A 16 -20.06 -3.50 -0.98
C GLY A 16 -20.39 -3.00 0.41
N GLU A 17 -21.68 -3.01 0.75
CA GLU A 17 -22.17 -2.62 2.08
C GLU A 17 -21.71 -1.22 2.51
N GLY A 18 -21.57 -0.31 1.54
CA GLY A 18 -21.14 1.06 1.82
C GLY A 18 -19.64 1.22 2.07
N ARG A 19 -18.84 0.19 1.80
CA ARG A 19 -17.38 0.23 1.98
C ARG A 19 -16.65 0.12 0.65
N ARG A 20 -15.48 0.80 0.58
CA ARG A 20 -14.56 0.72 -0.56
C ARG A 20 -13.20 0.27 -0.06
N ILE A 21 -12.71 -0.84 -0.62
CA ILE A 21 -11.42 -1.43 -0.26
C ILE A 21 -10.60 -1.57 -1.53
N ALA A 22 -9.44 -0.91 -1.59
CA ALA A 22 -8.51 -1.07 -2.69
C ALA A 22 -7.42 -2.06 -2.31
N TYR A 23 -7.17 -3.04 -3.18
CA TYR A 23 -6.15 -4.06 -2.99
C TYR A 23 -5.09 -3.88 -4.09
N LEU A 24 -3.94 -3.33 -3.71
CA LEU A 24 -2.88 -2.92 -4.63
C LEU A 24 -1.56 -3.58 -4.23
N THR A 25 -1.33 -4.78 -4.76
CA THR A 25 -0.09 -5.51 -4.52
C THR A 25 0.76 -5.57 -5.78
N ASP A 26 2.04 -5.88 -5.61
CA ASP A 26 3.02 -5.97 -6.71
C ASP A 26 3.08 -4.67 -7.50
N THR A 27 3.33 -3.55 -6.81
CA THR A 27 3.41 -2.24 -7.46
C THR A 27 4.54 -1.39 -6.88
N VAL A 28 5.03 -0.47 -7.71
CA VAL A 28 5.95 0.60 -7.30
C VAL A 28 5.23 1.92 -7.54
N GLY A 29 4.79 2.57 -6.47
CA GLY A 29 3.92 3.74 -6.60
C GLY A 29 2.61 3.38 -7.31
N LEU A 30 1.99 4.35 -7.96
CA LEU A 30 0.76 4.14 -8.74
C LEU A 30 0.83 4.90 -10.06
N PRO A 31 0.34 4.30 -11.17
CA PRO A 31 0.15 5.06 -12.40
C PRO A 31 -0.83 6.22 -12.15
N PRO A 32 -0.62 7.39 -12.81
CA PRO A 32 -1.50 8.55 -12.62
C PRO A 32 -2.97 8.27 -12.86
N ASP A 33 -3.30 7.47 -13.87
CA ASP A 33 -4.69 7.13 -14.18
C ASP A 33 -5.34 6.30 -13.07
N THR A 34 -4.59 5.35 -12.49
CA THR A 34 -5.06 4.54 -11.37
C THR A 34 -5.28 5.41 -10.15
N LEU A 35 -4.33 6.28 -9.83
CA LEU A 35 -4.44 7.22 -8.71
C LEU A 35 -5.68 8.12 -8.87
N ASN A 36 -5.86 8.72 -10.03
CA ASN A 36 -7.00 9.60 -10.30
C ASN A 36 -8.34 8.84 -10.21
N TRP A 37 -8.37 7.60 -10.68
CA TRP A 37 -9.58 6.77 -10.59
C TRP A 37 -9.94 6.45 -9.14
N LEU A 38 -8.95 6.13 -8.31
CA LEU A 38 -9.17 5.84 -6.88
C LEU A 38 -9.58 7.09 -6.09
N LEU A 39 -9.12 8.27 -6.50
CA LEU A 39 -9.44 9.53 -5.83
C LEU A 39 -10.88 10.02 -6.06
N ARG A 40 -11.64 9.39 -6.96
CA ARG A 40 -13.02 9.80 -7.25
C ARG A 40 -13.94 9.72 -6.05
N GLU A 41 -13.70 8.76 -5.16
CA GLU A 41 -14.48 8.57 -3.94
C GLU A 41 -13.55 8.14 -2.80
N PRO A 42 -13.92 8.44 -1.54
CA PRO A 42 -13.10 8.05 -0.39
C PRO A 42 -12.89 6.54 -0.29
N LEU A 43 -11.70 6.13 0.15
CA LEU A 43 -11.38 4.74 0.45
C LEU A 43 -11.50 4.49 1.95
N ASP A 44 -12.16 3.40 2.32
CA ASP A 44 -12.21 2.97 3.72
C ASP A 44 -10.93 2.24 4.10
N VAL A 45 -10.48 1.33 3.24
CA VAL A 45 -9.27 0.55 3.48
C VAL A 45 -8.42 0.50 2.23
N LEU A 46 -7.12 0.70 2.39
CA LEU A 46 -6.11 0.50 1.35
C LEU A 46 -5.20 -0.64 1.79
N VAL A 47 -5.17 -1.73 1.01
CA VAL A 47 -4.19 -2.80 1.18
C VAL A 47 -3.10 -2.57 0.16
N LEU A 48 -1.89 -2.29 0.60
CA LEU A 48 -0.82 -1.80 -0.25
C LEU A 48 0.46 -2.61 -0.07
N ASP A 49 1.11 -2.90 -1.19
CA ASP A 49 2.43 -3.53 -1.24
C ASP A 49 3.47 -2.64 -0.55
N CYS A 50 4.25 -3.23 0.36
CA CYS A 50 5.39 -2.58 0.98
C CYS A 50 6.39 -3.64 1.43
N SER A 51 7.40 -3.92 0.62
CA SER A 51 8.31 -5.04 0.86
C SER A 51 9.57 -4.70 1.64
N MET A 52 10.02 -3.43 1.60
CA MET A 52 11.33 -3.02 2.11
C MET A 52 11.26 -1.78 2.97
N PRO A 53 12.23 -1.62 3.91
CA PRO A 53 12.40 -0.34 4.62
C PRO A 53 12.79 0.76 3.63
N PRO A 54 12.84 2.05 4.08
CA PRO A 54 13.21 3.15 3.19
C PRO A 54 14.51 2.88 2.43
N GLN A 55 14.49 3.11 1.13
CA GLN A 55 15.62 2.86 0.23
C GLN A 55 16.16 4.16 -0.33
N PRO A 56 17.49 4.26 -0.59
CA PRO A 56 18.07 5.47 -1.19
C PRO A 56 17.69 5.64 -2.67
N GLN A 57 17.25 4.57 -3.34
CA GLN A 57 16.86 4.58 -4.74
C GLN A 57 15.47 4.01 -4.90
N VAL A 58 14.75 4.46 -5.95
CA VAL A 58 13.40 3.96 -6.22
C VAL A 58 13.45 2.46 -6.54
N PRO A 59 12.68 1.63 -5.83
CA PRO A 59 12.63 0.18 -6.11
C PRO A 59 11.99 -0.10 -7.46
N ARG A 60 12.18 -1.33 -7.97
CA ARG A 60 11.70 -1.72 -9.30
C ARG A 60 10.33 -2.41 -9.31
N ASN A 61 10.05 -3.26 -8.32
CA ASN A 61 8.90 -4.16 -8.36
C ASN A 61 7.90 -3.96 -7.24
N HIS A 62 8.36 -3.47 -6.10
CA HIS A 62 7.55 -3.33 -4.90
C HIS A 62 7.86 -2.00 -4.23
N ASN A 63 6.90 -1.46 -3.48
CA ASN A 63 7.16 -0.25 -2.71
C ASN A 63 8.18 -0.51 -1.60
N ASP A 64 9.03 0.47 -1.35
CA ASP A 64 9.65 0.62 -0.05
C ASP A 64 8.67 1.39 0.86
N LEU A 65 9.05 1.58 2.12
CA LEU A 65 8.17 2.28 3.05
C LEU A 65 7.92 3.73 2.64
N ASN A 66 8.91 4.42 2.07
CA ASN A 66 8.73 5.80 1.61
C ASN A 66 7.65 5.91 0.54
N LEU A 67 7.69 5.05 -0.48
CA LEU A 67 6.69 5.06 -1.55
C LEU A 67 5.31 4.63 -1.05
N ALA A 68 5.26 3.64 -0.17
CA ALA A 68 3.99 3.20 0.40
C ALA A 68 3.32 4.32 1.20
N LEU A 69 4.08 5.00 2.05
CA LEU A 69 3.55 6.13 2.83
C LEU A 69 3.16 7.31 1.94
N GLN A 70 3.88 7.53 0.84
CA GLN A 70 3.50 8.56 -0.13
C GLN A 70 2.16 8.23 -0.78
N CYS A 71 1.93 6.99 -1.20
CA CYS A 71 0.66 6.55 -1.77
C CYS A 71 -0.48 6.73 -0.77
N ILE A 72 -0.26 6.38 0.49
CA ILE A 72 -1.24 6.54 1.55
C ILE A 72 -1.58 8.03 1.76
N ASP A 73 -0.57 8.89 1.74
CA ASP A 73 -0.78 10.33 1.86
C ASP A 73 -1.58 10.90 0.69
N GLU A 74 -1.33 10.43 -0.53
CA GLU A 74 -2.06 10.87 -1.71
C GLU A 74 -3.51 10.39 -1.71
N LEU A 75 -3.76 9.14 -1.29
CA LEU A 75 -5.11 8.54 -1.32
C LEU A 75 -5.94 8.83 -0.08
N GLN A 76 -5.31 9.13 1.05
CA GLN A 76 -5.98 9.46 2.31
C GLN A 76 -7.07 8.45 2.71
N PRO A 77 -6.76 7.13 2.76
CA PRO A 77 -7.74 6.15 3.21
C PRO A 77 -8.03 6.30 4.70
N THR A 78 -9.16 5.79 5.15
CA THR A 78 -9.46 5.76 6.59
C THR A 78 -8.44 4.90 7.32
N SER A 79 -8.10 3.73 6.75
CA SER A 79 -7.03 2.89 7.26
C SER A 79 -6.25 2.25 6.12
N ALA A 80 -5.02 1.86 6.38
CA ALA A 80 -4.16 1.19 5.41
C ALA A 80 -3.50 -0.02 6.06
N VAL A 81 -3.36 -1.09 5.28
CA VAL A 81 -2.70 -2.32 5.69
C VAL A 81 -1.56 -2.56 4.71
N LEU A 82 -0.34 -2.67 5.21
CA LEU A 82 0.82 -2.99 4.40
C LEU A 82 0.93 -4.52 4.29
N THR A 83 1.12 -4.99 3.07
CA THR A 83 1.25 -6.41 2.79
C THR A 83 2.53 -6.69 2.01
N HIS A 84 2.85 -7.95 1.76
CA HIS A 84 4.06 -8.35 1.05
C HIS A 84 5.34 -7.96 1.80
N VAL A 85 5.26 -7.91 3.12
CA VAL A 85 6.35 -7.43 3.99
C VAL A 85 7.46 -8.48 4.06
N GLY A 86 8.69 -8.06 3.71
CA GLY A 86 9.86 -8.93 3.79
C GLY A 86 10.50 -8.90 5.19
N HIS A 87 11.43 -9.82 5.42
CA HIS A 87 12.14 -9.91 6.70
C HIS A 87 12.90 -8.64 7.06
N THR A 88 13.51 -7.99 6.07
CA THR A 88 14.29 -6.77 6.28
C THR A 88 13.40 -5.64 6.79
N LEU A 89 12.21 -5.47 6.21
CA LEU A 89 11.27 -4.46 6.66
C LEU A 89 10.72 -4.80 8.04
N ASP A 90 10.37 -6.04 8.29
CA ASP A 90 9.86 -6.48 9.58
C ASP A 90 10.85 -6.21 10.70
N ALA A 91 12.12 -6.57 10.50
CA ALA A 91 13.19 -6.28 11.46
C ALA A 91 13.38 -4.77 11.69
N TRP A 92 13.34 -3.99 10.61
CA TRP A 92 13.49 -2.53 10.68
C TRP A 92 12.34 -1.89 11.48
N LEU A 93 11.12 -2.35 11.28
CA LEU A 93 9.93 -1.82 11.96
C LEU A 93 9.92 -2.10 13.46
N ILE A 94 10.54 -3.19 13.90
CA ILE A 94 10.68 -3.49 15.34
C ILE A 94 11.37 -2.33 16.04
N GLU A 95 12.35 -1.71 15.39
CA GLU A 95 13.11 -0.59 15.94
C GLU A 95 12.57 0.79 15.56
N HIS A 96 11.66 0.87 14.58
CA HIS A 96 11.19 2.13 13.99
C HIS A 96 9.66 2.20 13.91
N ARG A 97 8.94 1.69 14.89
CA ARG A 97 7.47 1.69 14.88
C ARG A 97 6.86 3.08 14.77
N GLU A 98 7.52 4.07 15.30
CA GLU A 98 7.09 5.47 15.24
C GLU A 98 7.04 6.03 13.83
N GLU A 99 7.67 5.35 12.88
CA GLU A 99 7.62 5.76 11.46
C GLU A 99 6.28 5.44 10.79
N LEU A 100 5.45 4.59 11.40
CA LEU A 100 4.12 4.28 10.87
C LEU A 100 3.07 5.25 11.41
N PRO A 101 2.28 5.91 10.51
CA PRO A 101 1.13 6.68 10.95
C PRO A 101 0.12 5.82 11.73
N GLY A 102 -0.69 6.44 12.59
CA GLY A 102 -1.62 5.72 13.46
C GLY A 102 -2.69 4.90 12.74
N ASN A 103 -3.01 5.24 11.48
CA ASN A 103 -3.98 4.52 10.67
C ASN A 103 -3.37 3.45 9.76
N VAL A 104 -2.06 3.20 9.88
CA VAL A 104 -1.32 2.22 9.07
C VAL A 104 -0.91 1.05 9.94
N SER A 105 -1.20 -0.17 9.48
CA SER A 105 -0.82 -1.39 10.18
C SER A 105 -0.17 -2.38 9.22
N ILE A 106 0.46 -3.41 9.78
CA ILE A 106 1.06 -4.50 9.01
C ILE A 106 0.05 -5.64 8.95
N GLY A 107 -0.22 -6.13 7.73
CA GLY A 107 -1.11 -7.26 7.52
C GLY A 107 -0.49 -8.56 7.98
N PHE A 108 -1.32 -9.48 8.42
CA PHE A 108 -0.93 -10.82 8.83
C PHE A 108 -2.03 -11.82 8.45
N ASP A 109 -1.69 -13.09 8.43
CA ASP A 109 -2.65 -14.14 8.11
C ASP A 109 -3.83 -14.11 9.11
N GLY A 110 -5.04 -14.03 8.56
CA GLY A 110 -6.25 -13.98 9.38
C GLY A 110 -6.63 -12.59 9.90
N CYS A 111 -5.89 -11.52 9.52
CA CYS A 111 -6.28 -10.17 9.93
C CYS A 111 -7.59 -9.75 9.24
N GLU A 112 -8.40 -8.97 9.96
CA GLU A 112 -9.67 -8.44 9.43
C GLU A 112 -9.47 -7.00 8.96
N LEU A 113 -10.10 -6.68 7.84
CA LEU A 113 -10.00 -5.34 7.23
C LEU A 113 -11.15 -4.41 7.65
#